data_51bac0c9da670295bfb01f6bcee49476
#
_entry.id   51bac0c9da670295bfb01f6bcee49476
#
_cell.length_a   1.000
_cell.length_b   1.000
_cell.length_c   1.000
_cell.angle_alpha   90.00
_cell.angle_beta   90.00
_cell.angle_gamma   90.00
#
_symmetry.space_group_name_H-M   'P 1'
#
loop_
_entity.id
_entity.type
_entity.pdbx_description
1 polymer ?
#
loop_
_entity_poly.entity_id
_entity_poly.type
_entity_poly.pdbx_seq_one_letter_code
_entity_poly.pdbx_strand_id
1 'polypeptide(L)'
;MSRILRRKKRGPVRAKKKVVDGIEFKSGLEAYMYKALKEAGIQAEYEGVKYELTPSFDFNNKSYERQGNGKGEYKDRGGKKILKISYTPDFTGTGFIIECKGRANESFPIRWKLFKKYVSERLHSVT
;
A
#
# COMPACT_ATOMS: atom_id res chain seq x y z
N MET A 1 3.16 -37.93 30.54
CA MET A 1 2.50 -36.65 30.21
C MET A 1 3.14 -36.05 28.99
N SER A 2 2.43 -36.01 27.88
CA SER A 2 2.91 -35.35 26.67
C SER A 2 2.79 -33.83 26.84
N ARG A 3 3.91 -33.15 26.82
CA ARG A 3 3.90 -31.69 26.72
C ARG A 3 3.40 -31.30 25.33
N ILE A 4 2.23 -30.70 25.24
CA ILE A 4 1.78 -30.04 24.00
C ILE A 4 2.66 -28.82 23.81
N LEU A 5 3.60 -28.92 22.88
CA LEU A 5 4.39 -27.77 22.45
C LEU A 5 3.44 -26.83 21.70
N ARG A 6 2.99 -25.77 22.38
CA ARG A 6 2.29 -24.67 21.70
C ARG A 6 3.24 -24.06 20.66
N ARG A 7 2.92 -24.22 19.39
CA ARG A 7 3.59 -23.47 18.33
C ARG A 7 3.49 -21.98 18.68
N LYS A 8 4.63 -21.34 18.87
CA LYS A 8 4.66 -19.88 18.96
C LYS A 8 3.96 -19.34 17.71
N LYS A 9 2.90 -18.54 17.90
CA LYS A 9 2.31 -17.79 16.79
C LYS A 9 3.43 -16.97 16.17
N ARG A 10 3.78 -17.30 14.93
CA ARG A 10 4.70 -16.46 14.17
C ARG A 10 4.04 -15.09 13.99
N GLY A 11 4.71 -14.03 14.40
CA GLY A 11 4.30 -12.69 14.09
C GLY A 11 4.20 -12.46 12.58
N PRO A 12 3.66 -11.31 12.12
CA PRO A 12 3.56 -11.02 10.69
C PRO A 12 4.94 -11.14 10.04
N VAL A 13 5.01 -11.86 8.94
CA VAL A 13 6.24 -12.00 8.17
C VAL A 13 6.58 -10.64 7.58
N ARG A 14 7.64 -10.02 8.10
CA ARG A 14 8.16 -8.77 7.55
C ARG A 14 9.04 -9.09 6.35
N ALA A 15 8.77 -8.43 5.23
CA ALA A 15 9.63 -8.48 4.07
C ALA A 15 11.04 -7.96 4.43
N LYS A 16 12.06 -8.69 4.01
CA LYS A 16 13.45 -8.26 4.20
C LYS A 16 13.82 -7.21 3.17
N LYS A 17 14.38 -6.11 3.63
CA LYS A 17 14.93 -5.08 2.76
C LYS A 17 16.14 -5.62 1.99
N LYS A 18 16.28 -5.21 0.73
CA LYS A 18 17.43 -5.55 -0.11
C LYS A 18 17.94 -4.31 -0.83
N VAL A 19 19.26 -4.24 -0.99
CA VAL A 19 19.92 -3.15 -1.73
C VAL A 19 20.45 -3.70 -3.06
N VAL A 20 20.08 -3.07 -4.15
CA VAL A 20 20.57 -3.37 -5.49
C VAL A 20 20.85 -2.06 -6.22
N ASP A 21 22.03 -1.92 -6.82
CA ASP A 21 22.48 -0.71 -7.51
C ASP A 21 22.34 0.58 -6.66
N GLY A 22 22.57 0.46 -5.34
CA GLY A 22 22.45 1.57 -4.41
C GLY A 22 21.01 1.93 -4.03
N ILE A 23 20.01 1.21 -4.52
CA ILE A 23 18.60 1.42 -4.22
C ILE A 23 18.15 0.42 -3.15
N GLU A 24 17.57 0.92 -2.07
CA GLU A 24 17.02 0.08 -1.01
C GLU A 24 15.57 -0.30 -1.35
N PHE A 25 15.34 -1.58 -1.62
CA PHE A 25 14.01 -2.14 -1.89
C PHE A 25 13.41 -2.70 -0.61
N LYS A 26 12.11 -2.48 -0.42
CA LYS A 26 11.38 -2.92 0.78
C LYS A 26 11.20 -4.44 0.85
N SER A 27 11.35 -5.14 -0.26
CA SER A 27 11.20 -6.60 -0.33
C SER A 27 12.10 -7.22 -1.38
N GLY A 28 12.31 -8.54 -1.27
CA GLY A 28 13.03 -9.29 -2.30
C GLY A 28 12.28 -9.36 -3.63
N LEU A 29 10.95 -9.35 -3.58
CA LEU A 29 10.13 -9.34 -4.79
C LEU A 29 10.30 -8.05 -5.61
N GLU A 30 10.37 -6.91 -4.92
CA GLU A 30 10.62 -5.62 -5.56
C GLU A 30 12.02 -5.56 -6.16
N ALA A 31 13.04 -6.05 -5.45
CA ALA A 31 14.41 -6.14 -5.96
C ALA A 31 14.49 -7.07 -7.19
N TYR A 32 13.79 -8.18 -7.17
CA TYR A 32 13.69 -9.10 -8.30
C TYR A 32 13.06 -8.42 -9.52
N MET A 33 11.95 -7.71 -9.32
CA MET A 33 11.27 -6.98 -10.39
C MET A 33 12.17 -5.90 -10.99
N TYR A 34 12.90 -5.17 -10.17
CA TYR A 34 13.86 -4.18 -10.63
C TYR A 34 14.91 -4.80 -11.57
N LYS A 35 15.50 -5.92 -11.15
CA LYS A 35 16.49 -6.64 -11.98
C LYS A 35 15.90 -7.13 -13.29
N ALA A 36 14.68 -7.68 -13.24
CA ALA A 36 13.99 -8.18 -14.43
C ALA A 36 13.70 -7.04 -15.43
N LEU A 37 13.25 -5.89 -14.96
CA LEU A 37 13.01 -4.72 -15.81
C LEU A 37 14.30 -4.22 -16.44
N LYS A 38 15.37 -4.15 -15.67
CA LYS A 38 16.69 -3.71 -16.14
C LYS A 38 17.24 -4.65 -17.22
N GLU A 39 17.17 -5.96 -16.99
CA GLU A 39 17.60 -6.96 -17.98
C GLU A 39 16.80 -6.90 -19.27
N ALA A 40 15.51 -6.59 -19.17
CA ALA A 40 14.64 -6.42 -20.34
C ALA A 40 14.82 -5.08 -21.06
N GLY A 41 15.66 -4.19 -20.54
CA GLY A 41 15.87 -2.86 -21.10
C GLY A 41 14.68 -1.92 -20.90
N ILE A 42 13.81 -2.20 -19.93
CA ILE A 42 12.62 -1.40 -19.63
C ILE A 42 12.96 -0.38 -18.55
N GLN A 43 12.79 0.90 -18.87
CA GLN A 43 13.00 1.96 -17.90
C GLN A 43 11.77 2.13 -17.00
N ALA A 44 12.00 2.07 -15.68
CA ALA A 44 10.97 2.27 -14.68
C ALA A 44 11.57 2.95 -13.44
N GLU A 45 10.80 3.80 -12.81
CA GLU A 45 11.17 4.43 -11.54
C GLU A 45 10.56 3.67 -10.37
N TYR A 46 11.39 3.42 -9.36
CA TYR A 46 10.95 2.80 -8.11
C TYR A 46 10.39 3.86 -7.18
N GLU A 47 9.11 3.71 -6.81
CA GLU A 47 8.38 4.66 -5.95
C GLU A 47 8.49 6.13 -6.43
N GLY A 48 8.53 6.33 -7.74
CA GLY A 48 8.77 7.65 -8.33
C GLY A 48 7.58 8.58 -8.34
N VAL A 49 6.35 8.05 -8.30
CA VAL A 49 5.13 8.85 -8.41
C VAL A 49 4.16 8.52 -7.28
N LYS A 50 3.65 9.56 -6.64
CA LYS A 50 2.62 9.45 -5.60
C LYS A 50 1.31 10.01 -6.13
N TYR A 51 0.28 9.18 -6.19
CA TYR A 51 -1.05 9.58 -6.64
C TYR A 51 -1.95 9.91 -5.47
N GLU A 52 -2.61 11.07 -5.51
CA GLU A 52 -3.63 11.45 -4.55
C GLU A 52 -4.99 10.91 -5.01
N LEU A 53 -5.45 9.84 -4.35
CA LEU A 53 -6.67 9.14 -4.74
C LEU A 53 -7.93 9.86 -4.30
N THR A 54 -7.89 10.40 -3.09
CA THR A 54 -8.99 11.15 -2.49
C THR A 54 -8.41 12.33 -1.74
N PRO A 55 -8.85 13.56 -2.02
CA PRO A 55 -8.34 14.74 -1.31
C PRO A 55 -8.79 14.73 0.16
N SER A 56 -8.11 15.50 0.98
CA SER A 56 -8.54 15.74 2.36
C SER A 56 -9.86 16.52 2.36
N PHE A 57 -10.68 16.30 3.38
CA PHE A 57 -11.95 16.99 3.53
C PHE A 57 -12.30 17.15 5.00
N ASP A 58 -13.21 18.09 5.30
CA ASP A 58 -13.71 18.30 6.65
C ASP A 58 -14.97 17.46 6.87
N PHE A 59 -14.92 16.58 7.87
CA PHE A 59 -16.06 15.78 8.28
C PHE A 59 -16.72 16.47 9.47
N ASN A 60 -17.85 17.12 9.24
CA ASN A 60 -18.51 17.96 10.22
C ASN A 60 -19.60 17.25 11.02
N ASN A 61 -19.84 15.98 10.77
CA ASN A 61 -20.83 15.18 11.45
C ASN A 61 -20.27 14.47 12.66
N LYS A 62 -21.15 13.94 13.49
CA LYS A 62 -20.76 13.09 14.61
C LYS A 62 -20.38 11.70 14.10
N SER A 63 -19.39 11.09 14.74
CA SER A 63 -18.97 9.73 14.48
C SER A 63 -18.60 9.07 15.80
N TYR A 64 -19.44 8.17 16.27
CA TYR A 64 -19.21 7.47 17.53
C TYR A 64 -18.35 6.23 17.26
N GLU A 65 -17.13 6.24 17.78
CA GLU A 65 -16.13 5.23 17.52
C GLU A 65 -15.45 4.78 18.81
N ARG A 66 -15.12 3.50 18.88
CA ARG A 66 -14.20 2.98 19.89
C ARG A 66 -12.75 3.23 19.47
N GLN A 67 -11.82 2.98 20.40
CA GLN A 67 -10.39 2.96 20.05
C GLN A 67 -10.12 1.92 18.96
N GLY A 68 -9.05 2.11 18.20
CA GLY A 68 -8.69 1.22 17.09
C GLY A 68 -8.44 -0.24 17.50
N ASN A 69 -8.20 -0.49 18.80
CA ASN A 69 -8.09 -1.85 19.35
C ASN A 69 -9.44 -2.49 19.72
N GLY A 70 -10.56 -1.80 19.45
CA GLY A 70 -11.92 -2.27 19.75
C GLY A 70 -12.30 -2.22 21.21
N LYS A 71 -11.48 -1.63 22.07
CA LYS A 71 -11.71 -1.49 23.52
C LYS A 71 -12.18 -0.10 23.88
N GLY A 72 -12.72 0.05 25.10
CA GLY A 72 -13.19 1.32 25.63
C GLY A 72 -14.61 1.65 25.21
N GLU A 73 -15.08 2.82 25.64
CA GLU A 73 -16.41 3.32 25.32
C GLU A 73 -16.44 4.01 23.96
N TYR A 74 -17.61 4.06 23.35
CA TYR A 74 -17.84 4.85 22.15
C TYR A 74 -17.75 6.34 22.49
N LYS A 75 -16.96 7.07 21.73
CA LYS A 75 -16.83 8.52 21.84
C LYS A 75 -17.08 9.15 20.48
N ASP A 76 -17.62 10.36 20.48
CA ASP A 76 -17.74 11.15 19.26
C ASP A 76 -16.35 11.60 18.79
N ARG A 77 -15.92 11.06 17.66
CA ARG A 77 -14.66 11.39 16.99
C ARG A 77 -14.90 12.11 15.67
N GLY A 78 -16.09 12.63 15.47
CA GLY A 78 -16.42 13.48 14.32
C GLY A 78 -15.89 14.90 14.48
N GLY A 79 -16.29 15.78 13.59
CA GLY A 79 -15.86 17.17 13.59
C GLY A 79 -14.37 17.37 13.33
N LYS A 80 -13.77 16.51 12.51
CA LYS A 80 -12.34 16.55 12.18
C LYS A 80 -12.09 16.60 10.69
N LYS A 81 -10.90 17.06 10.36
CA LYS A 81 -10.37 16.92 9.01
C LYS A 81 -9.97 15.47 8.74
N ILE A 82 -10.46 14.93 7.65
CA ILE A 82 -10.04 13.62 7.15
C ILE A 82 -8.89 13.85 6.17
N LEU A 83 -7.79 13.17 6.40
CA LEU A 83 -6.60 13.33 5.57
C LEU A 83 -6.78 12.66 4.20
N LYS A 84 -6.04 13.16 3.22
CA LYS A 84 -6.02 12.58 1.88
C LYS A 84 -5.59 11.12 1.90
N ILE A 85 -6.08 10.34 0.95
CA ILE A 85 -5.63 8.98 0.69
C ILE A 85 -4.75 9.01 -0.55
N SER A 86 -3.52 8.56 -0.41
CA SER A 86 -2.53 8.52 -1.48
C SER A 86 -2.08 7.10 -1.75
N TYR A 87 -1.53 6.88 -2.95
CA TYR A 87 -0.96 5.60 -3.35
C TYR A 87 0.31 5.83 -4.15
N THR A 88 1.36 5.11 -3.78
CA THR A 88 2.63 5.11 -4.48
C THR A 88 2.88 3.70 -5.03
N PRO A 89 2.73 3.47 -6.35
CA PRO A 89 3.06 2.19 -6.96
C PRO A 89 4.54 1.87 -6.81
N ASP A 90 4.88 0.59 -6.82
CA ASP A 90 6.28 0.17 -6.70
C ASP A 90 7.10 0.63 -7.90
N PHE A 91 6.60 0.44 -9.11
CA PHE A 91 7.29 0.88 -10.33
C PHE A 91 6.34 1.59 -11.27
N THR A 92 6.83 2.68 -11.86
CA THR A 92 6.14 3.42 -12.91
C THR A 92 7.06 3.62 -14.09
N GLY A 93 6.52 3.46 -15.28
CA GLY A 93 7.20 3.73 -16.54
C GLY A 93 6.24 4.33 -17.55
N THR A 94 6.71 4.47 -18.78
CA THR A 94 5.88 5.02 -19.84
C THR A 94 4.78 4.03 -20.24
N GLY A 95 3.54 4.36 -19.91
CA GLY A 95 2.38 3.55 -20.25
C GLY A 95 2.13 2.32 -19.36
N PHE A 96 2.83 2.20 -18.23
CA PHE A 96 2.60 1.09 -17.32
C PHE A 96 2.86 1.45 -15.86
N ILE A 97 2.23 0.68 -14.98
CA ILE A 97 2.39 0.74 -13.53
C ILE A 97 2.46 -0.69 -13.02
N ILE A 98 3.44 -0.98 -12.16
CA ILE A 98 3.63 -2.31 -11.58
C ILE A 98 3.53 -2.21 -10.06
N GLU A 99 2.73 -3.08 -9.48
CA GLU A 99 2.65 -3.31 -8.04
C GLU A 99 3.08 -4.72 -7.72
N CYS A 100 4.12 -4.86 -6.90
CA CYS A 100 4.65 -6.14 -6.47
C CYS A 100 4.02 -6.55 -5.14
N LYS A 101 3.16 -7.56 -5.14
CA LYS A 101 2.50 -8.06 -3.93
C LYS A 101 2.71 -9.54 -3.75
N GLY A 102 3.49 -9.90 -2.74
CA GLY A 102 3.55 -11.27 -2.26
C GLY A 102 2.34 -11.61 -1.39
N ARG A 103 1.92 -10.67 -0.54
CA ARG A 103 0.75 -10.81 0.32
C ARG A 103 0.08 -9.45 0.50
N ALA A 104 -1.20 -9.35 0.15
CA ALA A 104 -1.97 -8.13 0.35
C ALA A 104 -2.32 -7.93 1.83
N ASN A 105 -2.16 -6.70 2.35
CA ASN A 105 -2.72 -6.32 3.63
C ASN A 105 -4.21 -5.94 3.47
N GLU A 106 -4.91 -5.71 4.60
CA GLU A 106 -6.36 -5.44 4.58
C GLU A 106 -6.75 -4.16 3.84
N SER A 107 -5.89 -3.15 3.85
CA SER A 107 -6.17 -1.86 3.18
C SER A 107 -5.84 -1.87 1.70
N PHE A 108 -5.01 -2.79 1.23
CA PHE A 108 -4.55 -2.82 -0.16
C PHE A 108 -5.67 -3.05 -1.17
N PRO A 109 -6.60 -4.00 -0.99
CA PRO A 109 -7.68 -4.21 -1.96
C PRO A 109 -8.54 -2.96 -2.18
N ILE A 110 -8.84 -2.22 -1.12
CA ILE A 110 -9.62 -0.98 -1.19
C ILE A 110 -8.83 0.10 -1.92
N ARG A 111 -7.57 0.28 -1.55
CA ARG A 111 -6.67 1.26 -2.17
C ARG A 111 -6.46 0.97 -3.66
N TRP A 112 -6.33 -0.30 -4.01
CA TRP A 112 -6.18 -0.73 -5.40
C TRP A 112 -7.43 -0.42 -6.25
N LYS A 113 -8.62 -0.65 -5.69
CA LYS A 113 -9.88 -0.27 -6.34
C LYS A 113 -9.99 1.23 -6.55
N LEU A 114 -9.65 2.03 -5.54
CA LEU A 114 -9.63 3.49 -5.65
C LEU A 114 -8.62 3.95 -6.70
N PHE A 115 -7.47 3.33 -6.76
CA PHE A 115 -6.46 3.63 -7.76
C PHE A 115 -6.94 3.31 -9.19
N LYS A 116 -7.58 2.17 -9.40
CA LYS A 116 -8.17 1.83 -10.69
C LYS A 116 -9.25 2.83 -11.12
N LYS A 117 -10.07 3.28 -10.18
CA LYS A 117 -11.04 4.34 -10.44
C LYS A 117 -10.34 5.63 -10.84
N TYR A 118 -9.30 6.02 -10.13
CA TYR A 118 -8.50 7.19 -10.45
C TYR A 118 -7.91 7.11 -11.86
N VAL A 119 -7.31 5.99 -12.21
CA VAL A 119 -6.74 5.77 -13.55
C VAL A 119 -7.81 5.88 -14.63
N SER A 120 -8.98 5.25 -14.43
CA SER A 120 -10.05 5.27 -15.43
C SER A 120 -10.65 6.66 -15.63
N GLU A 121 -10.68 7.49 -14.59
CA GLU A 121 -11.25 8.86 -14.66
C GLU A 121 -10.27 9.91 -15.18
N ARG A 122 -8.97 9.75 -14.91
CA ARG A 122 -7.97 10.79 -15.15
C ARG A 122 -6.86 10.43 -16.13
N LEU A 123 -6.59 9.14 -16.31
CA LEU A 123 -5.52 8.65 -17.17
C LEU A 123 -6.05 7.85 -18.36
N HIS A 124 -7.34 7.93 -18.65
CA HIS A 124 -8.00 7.14 -19.70
C HIS A 124 -7.56 7.46 -21.12
N SER A 125 -6.81 8.51 -21.33
CA SER A 125 -6.26 8.86 -22.63
C SER A 125 -5.00 8.07 -23.00
N VAL A 126 -4.53 7.20 -22.14
CA VAL A 126 -3.37 6.34 -22.40
C VAL A 126 -3.87 5.05 -23.03
N THR A 127 -4.07 5.09 -24.29
CA THR A 127 -4.28 3.90 -25.11
C THR A 127 -2.93 3.37 -25.58
#